data_2ae9d6731ddf916db9b993561dc1c661
#
_entry.id   2ae9d6731ddf916db9b993561dc1c661
#
_cell.length_a   1.000
_cell.length_b   1.000
_cell.length_c   1.000
_cell.angle_alpha   90.00
_cell.angle_beta   90.00
_cell.angle_gamma   90.00
#
_symmetry.space_group_name_H-M   'P 1'
#
loop_
_entity.id
_entity.type
_entity.pdbx_description
1 polymer ?
#
loop_
_entity_poly.entity_id
_entity_poly.type
_entity_poly.pdbx_seq_one_letter_code
_entity_poly.pdbx_strand_id
1 'polypeptide(L)'
;MVAVAYPQPPPTTGQPARAAKGWWRRNLWGLIVLLPVLALALGPSVKDGLDLYNRMDAHEAVRAGSDGWVTYSGARMRLVDFGPATDLKTYEGTAFEPPGDTKVWRATIAFEAASKDTIKACNLTLEDTEGRLFSANPTEMAGTRTLYPSCTPDDDNAPSPWEIVMYFVTPESARPEAVRISRGLELPRYARLEMS
;
A
#
# COMPACT_ATOMS: atom_id res chain seq x y z
N MET A 1 -70.81 32.67 5.60
CA MET A 1 -69.58 32.11 5.07
C MET A 1 -69.91 31.19 3.92
N VAL A 2 -69.60 31.57 2.67
CA VAL A 2 -69.89 30.76 1.49
C VAL A 2 -68.68 29.94 1.14
N ALA A 3 -68.80 28.60 1.17
CA ALA A 3 -67.75 27.70 0.80
C ALA A 3 -67.53 27.68 -0.71
N VAL A 4 -66.38 28.09 -1.21
CA VAL A 4 -66.02 28.00 -2.61
C VAL A 4 -65.50 26.59 -2.89
N ALA A 5 -66.27 25.83 -3.67
CA ALA A 5 -65.85 24.50 -4.11
C ALA A 5 -64.85 24.64 -5.27
N TYR A 6 -63.63 24.15 -5.08
CA TYR A 6 -62.63 24.05 -6.13
C TYR A 6 -62.95 22.84 -7.04
N PRO A 7 -62.90 23.01 -8.37
CA PRO A 7 -63.10 21.90 -9.31
C PRO A 7 -61.89 20.92 -9.18
N GLN A 8 -62.17 19.64 -9.02
CA GLN A 8 -61.16 18.59 -9.03
C GLN A 8 -60.59 18.43 -10.47
N PRO A 9 -59.25 18.28 -10.60
CA PRO A 9 -58.64 18.00 -11.88
C PRO A 9 -59.10 16.62 -12.40
N PRO A 10 -59.27 16.45 -13.73
CA PRO A 10 -59.71 15.19 -14.32
C PRO A 10 -58.69 14.08 -14.02
N PRO A 11 -59.11 12.81 -13.86
CA PRO A 11 -58.25 11.69 -13.62
C PRO A 11 -57.28 11.56 -14.81
N THR A 12 -55.97 11.65 -14.52
CA THR A 12 -54.91 11.32 -15.45
C THR A 12 -55.02 9.84 -15.79
N THR A 13 -55.55 9.52 -16.97
CA THR A 13 -55.50 8.19 -17.55
C THR A 13 -54.05 7.79 -17.68
N GLY A 14 -53.58 6.91 -16.79
CA GLY A 14 -52.24 6.37 -16.83
C GLY A 14 -51.97 5.72 -18.19
N GLN A 15 -51.11 6.35 -18.99
CA GLN A 15 -50.57 5.71 -20.17
C GLN A 15 -49.86 4.41 -19.73
N PRO A 16 -50.21 3.24 -20.29
CA PRO A 16 -49.52 2.01 -19.96
C PRO A 16 -48.02 2.17 -20.32
N ALA A 17 -47.15 1.95 -19.34
CA ALA A 17 -45.71 1.94 -19.54
C ALA A 17 -45.39 0.96 -20.67
N ARG A 18 -45.06 1.50 -21.86
CA ARG A 18 -44.59 0.68 -22.99
C ARG A 18 -43.35 -0.09 -22.54
N ALA A 19 -43.51 -1.40 -22.45
CA ALA A 19 -42.47 -2.32 -22.02
C ALA A 19 -41.20 -2.09 -22.83
N ALA A 20 -40.08 -1.89 -22.12
CA ALA A 20 -38.72 -1.60 -22.63
C ALA A 20 -38.11 -2.71 -23.49
N LYS A 21 -38.86 -3.75 -23.91
CA LYS A 21 -38.42 -4.89 -24.71
C LYS A 21 -37.84 -4.56 -26.09
N GLY A 22 -38.03 -3.33 -26.60
CA GLY A 22 -37.59 -2.94 -27.95
C GLY A 22 -36.19 -2.30 -27.99
N TRP A 23 -35.72 -1.71 -26.88
CA TRP A 23 -34.48 -0.92 -26.88
C TRP A 23 -33.23 -1.77 -27.11
N TRP A 24 -33.08 -2.86 -26.41
CA TRP A 24 -31.93 -3.78 -26.53
C TRP A 24 -31.78 -4.40 -27.91
N ARG A 25 -32.90 -4.84 -28.52
CA ARG A 25 -32.90 -5.39 -29.89
C ARG A 25 -32.53 -4.37 -30.96
N ARG A 26 -32.96 -3.13 -30.79
CA ARG A 26 -32.65 -2.05 -31.76
C ARG A 26 -31.23 -1.55 -31.63
N ASN A 27 -30.62 -1.63 -30.42
CA ASN A 27 -29.30 -1.15 -30.19
C ASN A 27 -28.22 -2.28 -30.14
N LEU A 28 -28.63 -3.53 -30.29
CA LEU A 28 -27.72 -4.69 -30.27
C LEU A 28 -26.57 -4.53 -31.28
N TRP A 29 -26.88 -4.11 -32.50
CA TRP A 29 -25.88 -3.86 -33.54
C TRP A 29 -24.92 -2.70 -33.17
N GLY A 30 -25.45 -1.67 -32.58
CA GLY A 30 -24.63 -0.57 -32.04
C GLY A 30 -23.70 -1.03 -30.95
N LEU A 31 -24.14 -1.91 -30.03
CA LEU A 31 -23.32 -2.48 -28.98
C LEU A 31 -22.24 -3.43 -29.53
N ILE A 32 -22.60 -4.26 -30.54
CA ILE A 32 -21.65 -5.18 -31.20
C ILE A 32 -20.52 -4.40 -31.90
N VAL A 33 -20.80 -3.25 -32.48
CA VAL A 33 -19.78 -2.39 -33.11
C VAL A 33 -19.03 -1.56 -32.06
N LEU A 34 -19.73 -1.09 -31.02
CA LEU A 34 -19.14 -0.26 -29.96
C LEU A 34 -18.03 -0.99 -29.19
N LEU A 35 -18.22 -2.26 -28.85
CA LEU A 35 -17.24 -3.02 -28.09
C LEU A 35 -15.85 -3.12 -28.77
N PRO A 36 -15.74 -3.53 -30.06
CA PRO A 36 -14.45 -3.54 -30.73
C PRO A 36 -13.87 -2.13 -30.93
N VAL A 37 -14.70 -1.13 -31.22
CA VAL A 37 -14.21 0.26 -31.32
C VAL A 37 -13.67 0.73 -29.98
N LEU A 38 -14.35 0.45 -28.88
CA LEU A 38 -13.89 0.78 -27.54
C LEU A 38 -12.59 0.03 -27.18
N ALA A 39 -12.52 -1.26 -27.54
CA ALA A 39 -11.30 -2.05 -27.32
C ALA A 39 -10.10 -1.52 -28.11
N LEU A 40 -10.32 -1.08 -29.37
CA LEU A 40 -9.25 -0.47 -30.17
C LEU A 40 -8.87 0.91 -29.65
N ALA A 41 -9.82 1.70 -29.18
CA ALA A 41 -9.55 3.05 -28.65
C ALA A 41 -8.87 3.02 -27.28
N LEU A 42 -9.27 2.14 -26.37
CA LEU A 42 -8.76 2.07 -25.00
C LEU A 42 -7.64 1.03 -24.84
N GLY A 43 -7.56 0.03 -25.72
CA GLY A 43 -6.59 -1.06 -25.62
C GLY A 43 -5.13 -0.62 -25.44
N PRO A 44 -4.63 0.31 -26.26
CA PRO A 44 -3.27 0.83 -26.10
C PRO A 44 -3.05 1.47 -24.71
N SER A 45 -3.95 2.35 -24.28
CA SER A 45 -3.84 3.04 -22.99
C SER A 45 -3.93 2.08 -21.78
N VAL A 46 -4.77 1.05 -21.87
CA VAL A 46 -4.86 0.01 -20.84
C VAL A 46 -3.58 -0.81 -20.80
N LYS A 47 -3.04 -1.18 -21.97
CA LYS A 47 -1.78 -1.90 -22.06
C LYS A 47 -0.63 -1.09 -21.47
N ASP A 48 -0.49 0.17 -21.86
CA ASP A 48 0.55 1.06 -21.35
C ASP A 48 0.43 1.26 -19.82
N GLY A 49 -0.80 1.39 -19.32
CA GLY A 49 -1.08 1.47 -17.89
C GLY A 49 -0.69 0.18 -17.13
N LEU A 50 -1.00 -0.99 -17.68
CA LEU A 50 -0.58 -2.28 -17.11
C LEU A 50 0.93 -2.49 -17.17
N ASP A 51 1.57 -2.12 -18.28
CA ASP A 51 3.03 -2.18 -18.42
C ASP A 51 3.72 -1.24 -17.43
N LEU A 52 3.15 -0.05 -17.19
CA LEU A 52 3.65 0.89 -16.19
C LEU A 52 3.49 0.32 -14.78
N TYR A 53 2.31 -0.18 -14.42
CA TYR A 53 2.06 -0.85 -13.14
C TYR A 53 3.05 -2.00 -12.90
N ASN A 54 3.20 -2.90 -13.87
CA ASN A 54 4.12 -4.03 -13.76
C ASN A 54 5.59 -3.64 -13.61
N ARG A 55 5.98 -2.43 -14.01
CA ARG A 55 7.36 -1.95 -13.90
C ARG A 55 7.61 -1.07 -12.69
N MET A 56 6.60 -0.41 -12.15
CA MET A 56 6.77 0.64 -11.15
C MET A 56 6.17 0.31 -9.78
N ASP A 57 5.29 -0.71 -9.69
CA ASP A 57 4.68 -1.10 -8.42
C ASP A 57 5.27 -2.40 -7.87
N ALA A 58 5.54 -2.42 -6.57
CA ALA A 58 6.04 -3.59 -5.86
C ALA A 58 4.89 -4.55 -5.54
N HIS A 59 4.68 -5.59 -6.38
CA HIS A 59 3.57 -6.53 -6.22
C HIS A 59 3.99 -8.02 -6.28
N GLU A 60 5.25 -8.32 -6.55
CA GLU A 60 5.79 -9.68 -6.53
C GLU A 60 6.61 -9.93 -5.26
N ALA A 61 5.99 -10.59 -4.27
CA ALA A 61 6.62 -10.87 -3.00
C ALA A 61 7.68 -11.96 -3.10
N VAL A 62 8.92 -11.66 -2.72
CA VAL A 62 9.96 -12.66 -2.43
C VAL A 62 9.86 -12.98 -0.95
N ARG A 63 9.60 -14.25 -0.63
CA ARG A 63 9.37 -14.74 0.74
C ARG A 63 10.57 -15.47 1.29
N ALA A 64 10.58 -15.68 2.60
CA ALA A 64 11.63 -16.41 3.28
C ALA A 64 11.73 -17.87 2.82
N GLY A 65 12.96 -18.37 2.72
CA GLY A 65 13.25 -19.78 2.58
C GLY A 65 13.03 -20.55 3.90
N SER A 66 13.34 -21.83 3.90
CA SER A 66 13.23 -22.70 5.09
C SER A 66 14.13 -22.27 6.25
N ASP A 67 15.12 -21.45 5.99
CA ASP A 67 16.06 -20.88 6.97
C ASP A 67 15.60 -19.55 7.59
N GLY A 68 14.40 -19.07 7.22
CA GLY A 68 13.82 -17.82 7.70
C GLY A 68 14.42 -16.55 7.07
N TRP A 69 15.30 -16.69 6.08
CA TRP A 69 15.91 -15.58 5.36
C TRP A 69 15.26 -15.35 4.00
N VAL A 70 15.03 -14.08 3.68
CA VAL A 70 14.65 -13.64 2.34
C VAL A 70 15.90 -13.23 1.58
N THR A 71 16.13 -13.80 0.38
CA THR A 71 17.21 -13.37 -0.52
C THR A 71 16.64 -12.44 -1.58
N TYR A 72 17.05 -11.18 -1.56
CA TYR A 72 16.54 -10.15 -2.46
C TYR A 72 17.64 -9.14 -2.80
N SER A 73 17.76 -8.77 -4.07
CA SER A 73 18.74 -7.78 -4.55
C SER A 73 20.19 -8.03 -4.11
N GLY A 74 20.63 -9.30 -4.07
CA GLY A 74 22.00 -9.65 -3.68
C GLY A 74 22.29 -9.56 -2.17
N ALA A 75 21.28 -9.34 -1.35
CA ALA A 75 21.34 -9.38 0.10
C ALA A 75 20.39 -10.43 0.67
N ARG A 76 20.70 -10.94 1.85
CA ARG A 76 19.80 -11.76 2.68
C ARG A 76 19.30 -10.89 3.82
N MET A 77 18.03 -11.03 4.17
CA MET A 77 17.43 -10.25 5.23
C MET A 77 16.37 -11.05 5.99
N ARG A 78 16.22 -10.76 7.28
CA ARG A 78 15.16 -11.34 8.12
C ARG A 78 14.68 -10.36 9.17
N LEU A 79 13.44 -10.49 9.57
CA LEU A 79 12.90 -9.80 10.73
C LEU A 79 13.42 -10.50 12.00
N VAL A 80 14.11 -9.74 12.86
CA VAL A 80 14.68 -10.24 14.12
C VAL A 80 13.72 -10.01 15.27
N ASP A 81 13.13 -8.83 15.32
CA ASP A 81 12.18 -8.43 16.35
C ASP A 81 11.14 -7.47 15.78
N PHE A 82 9.92 -7.59 16.27
CA PHE A 82 8.83 -6.68 15.94
C PHE A 82 7.90 -6.50 17.13
N GLY A 83 7.62 -5.26 17.50
CA GLY A 83 6.73 -4.97 18.60
C GLY A 83 6.38 -3.48 18.74
N PRO A 84 5.49 -3.14 19.69
CA PRO A 84 5.20 -1.75 19.99
C PRO A 84 6.43 -1.02 20.52
N ALA A 85 6.68 0.19 20.03
CA ALA A 85 7.77 1.05 20.49
C ALA A 85 7.27 1.91 21.67
N THR A 86 7.70 1.55 22.89
CA THR A 86 7.28 2.22 24.12
C THR A 86 8.36 3.11 24.73
N ASP A 87 9.57 3.07 24.21
CA ASP A 87 10.79 3.71 24.77
C ASP A 87 11.32 4.87 23.92
N LEU A 88 10.51 5.33 22.95
CA LEU A 88 10.89 6.46 22.10
C LEU A 88 11.03 7.75 22.88
N LYS A 89 12.08 8.50 22.55
CA LYS A 89 12.36 9.81 23.15
C LYS A 89 12.47 10.90 22.10
N THR A 90 12.05 12.09 22.46
CA THR A 90 12.27 13.30 21.69
C THR A 90 13.76 13.72 21.74
N TYR A 91 14.17 14.68 20.92
CA TYR A 91 15.51 15.26 21.00
C TYR A 91 15.81 15.88 22.38
N GLU A 92 14.78 16.35 23.09
CA GLU A 92 14.88 16.91 24.44
C GLU A 92 15.01 15.84 25.54
N GLY A 93 14.84 14.55 25.18
CA GLY A 93 14.94 13.42 26.11
C GLY A 93 13.63 13.07 26.82
N THR A 94 12.55 13.76 26.55
CA THR A 94 11.21 13.42 27.06
C THR A 94 10.63 12.21 26.31
N ALA A 95 9.66 11.51 26.90
CA ALA A 95 8.95 10.44 26.21
C ALA A 95 8.22 11.01 24.98
N PHE A 96 8.30 10.30 23.88
CA PHE A 96 7.54 10.64 22.67
C PHE A 96 6.11 10.13 22.82
N GLU A 97 5.15 11.01 22.62
CA GLU A 97 3.73 10.66 22.57
C GLU A 97 3.30 10.68 21.09
N PRO A 98 2.86 9.52 20.55
CA PRO A 98 2.37 9.50 19.18
C PRO A 98 1.10 10.36 19.05
N PRO A 99 0.80 10.88 17.83
CA PRO A 99 -0.46 11.57 17.58
C PRO A 99 -1.65 10.68 17.99
N GLY A 100 -2.75 11.30 18.44
CA GLY A 100 -3.93 10.56 18.91
C GLY A 100 -4.42 9.50 17.91
N ASP A 101 -4.96 8.40 18.43
CA ASP A 101 -5.47 7.24 17.66
C ASP A 101 -4.41 6.51 16.79
N THR A 102 -3.11 6.68 17.13
CA THR A 102 -2.02 5.97 16.44
C THR A 102 -1.15 5.13 17.39
N LYS A 103 -0.45 4.16 16.82
CA LYS A 103 0.54 3.32 17.49
C LYS A 103 1.87 3.39 16.76
N VAL A 104 2.96 3.35 17.52
CA VAL A 104 4.30 3.24 16.96
C VAL A 104 4.79 1.81 17.11
N TRP A 105 5.31 1.26 16.02
CA TRP A 105 5.89 -0.06 15.95
C TRP A 105 7.40 0.05 15.71
N ARG A 106 8.16 -0.84 16.32
CA ARG A 106 9.59 -1.01 16.08
C ARG A 106 9.83 -2.33 15.38
N ALA A 107 10.61 -2.30 14.31
CA ALA A 107 11.11 -3.47 13.62
C ALA A 107 12.64 -3.48 13.67
N THR A 108 13.24 -4.60 14.08
CA THR A 108 14.66 -4.86 13.95
C THR A 108 14.88 -5.85 12.82
N ILE A 109 15.68 -5.47 11.83
CA ILE A 109 15.91 -6.25 10.62
C ILE A 109 17.39 -6.53 10.49
N ALA A 110 17.75 -7.81 10.41
CA ALA A 110 19.12 -8.23 10.12
C ALA A 110 19.33 -8.33 8.60
N PHE A 111 20.50 -7.85 8.17
CA PHE A 111 20.96 -7.91 6.78
C PHE A 111 22.29 -8.61 6.70
N GLU A 112 22.48 -9.40 5.64
CA GLU A 112 23.72 -10.03 5.28
C GLU A 112 23.97 -9.82 3.78
N ALA A 113 25.07 -9.18 3.41
CA ALA A 113 25.44 -8.95 2.02
C ALA A 113 26.96 -8.86 1.87
N ALA A 114 27.46 -9.20 0.69
CA ALA A 114 28.87 -9.04 0.35
C ALA A 114 29.27 -7.57 0.23
N SER A 115 28.33 -6.71 -0.15
CA SER A 115 28.51 -5.25 -0.21
C SER A 115 27.22 -4.55 0.22
N LYS A 116 27.36 -3.50 1.03
CA LYS A 116 26.23 -2.65 1.44
C LYS A 116 25.59 -1.91 0.26
N ASP A 117 26.34 -1.68 -0.80
CA ASP A 117 25.85 -1.03 -2.02
C ASP A 117 24.69 -1.80 -2.68
N THR A 118 24.64 -3.12 -2.47
CA THR A 118 23.56 -3.96 -3.05
C THR A 118 22.19 -3.61 -2.53
N ILE A 119 22.09 -3.03 -1.33
CA ILE A 119 20.80 -2.71 -0.69
C ILE A 119 20.63 -1.20 -0.43
N LYS A 120 21.55 -0.35 -0.90
CA LYS A 120 21.36 1.10 -0.86
C LYS A 120 20.08 1.52 -1.59
N ALA A 121 19.49 2.63 -1.18
CA ALA A 121 18.27 3.21 -1.72
C ALA A 121 17.06 2.23 -1.69
N CYS A 122 16.95 1.47 -0.62
CA CYS A 122 15.75 0.69 -0.32
C CYS A 122 14.60 1.57 0.16
N ASN A 123 13.39 1.11 -0.05
CA ASN A 123 12.18 1.65 0.55
C ASN A 123 11.61 0.61 1.54
N LEU A 124 11.36 1.05 2.77
CA LEU A 124 10.84 0.22 3.85
C LEU A 124 9.40 0.63 4.16
N THR A 125 8.50 -0.33 4.14
CA THR A 125 7.09 -0.14 4.50
C THR A 125 6.60 -1.27 5.39
N LEU A 126 5.69 -0.95 6.30
CA LEU A 126 4.93 -1.91 7.08
C LEU A 126 3.63 -2.22 6.35
N GLU A 127 3.33 -3.49 6.16
CA GLU A 127 2.08 -3.98 5.58
C GLU A 127 1.18 -4.51 6.70
N ASP A 128 -0.08 -4.16 6.65
CA ASP A 128 -1.07 -4.74 7.56
C ASP A 128 -1.96 -5.79 6.87
N THR A 129 -2.81 -6.44 7.66
CA THR A 129 -3.72 -7.50 7.18
C THR A 129 -4.76 -7.02 6.16
N GLU A 130 -4.94 -5.71 5.99
CA GLU A 130 -5.82 -5.10 4.98
C GLU A 130 -5.04 -4.68 3.73
N GLY A 131 -3.71 -4.93 3.69
CA GLY A 131 -2.84 -4.56 2.59
C GLY A 131 -2.46 -3.08 2.56
N ARG A 132 -2.75 -2.31 3.63
CA ARG A 132 -2.31 -0.90 3.75
C ARG A 132 -0.82 -0.86 4.02
N LEU A 133 -0.15 0.15 3.45
CA LEU A 133 1.29 0.33 3.58
C LEU A 133 1.60 1.61 4.35
N PHE A 134 2.48 1.50 5.34
CA PHE A 134 2.92 2.60 6.20
C PHE A 134 4.43 2.77 6.04
N SER A 135 4.88 3.96 5.71
CA SER A 135 6.31 4.24 5.50
C SER A 135 7.11 4.18 6.79
N ALA A 136 8.36 3.77 6.70
CA ALA A 136 9.29 3.81 7.82
C ALA A 136 9.65 5.26 8.19
N ASN A 137 9.77 5.52 9.50
CA ASN A 137 10.12 6.81 10.10
C ASN A 137 9.37 7.99 9.45
N PRO A 138 8.02 7.98 9.49
CA PRO A 138 7.21 9.01 8.84
C PRO A 138 7.34 10.37 9.54
N THR A 139 6.78 11.40 8.92
CA THR A 139 6.86 12.80 9.42
C THR A 139 6.21 12.98 10.80
N GLU A 140 5.28 12.13 11.19
CA GLU A 140 4.65 12.08 12.52
C GLU A 140 5.66 11.82 13.63
N MET A 141 6.81 11.26 13.30
CA MET A 141 7.92 11.02 14.22
C MET A 141 8.94 12.16 14.23
N ALA A 142 8.67 13.28 13.57
CA ALA A 142 9.53 14.45 13.60
C ALA A 142 9.76 14.89 15.06
N GLY A 143 11.02 15.16 15.40
CA GLY A 143 11.41 15.50 16.79
C GLY A 143 11.86 14.32 17.64
N THR A 144 11.78 13.09 17.14
CA THR A 144 12.36 11.91 17.79
C THR A 144 13.83 11.70 17.39
N ARG A 145 14.57 10.95 18.21
CA ARG A 145 15.96 10.56 17.92
C ARG A 145 16.06 9.31 17.04
N THR A 146 15.11 9.11 16.16
CA THR A 146 15.17 7.98 15.22
C THR A 146 16.11 8.29 14.07
N LEU A 147 16.83 7.27 13.61
CA LEU A 147 17.72 7.39 12.47
C LEU A 147 16.91 7.54 11.16
N TYR A 148 17.56 8.08 10.14
CA TYR A 148 16.94 8.15 8.81
C TYR A 148 16.68 6.73 8.28
N PRO A 149 15.54 6.47 7.60
CA PRO A 149 15.24 5.13 7.10
C PRO A 149 16.27 4.71 6.03
N SER A 150 17.05 3.69 6.35
CA SER A 150 18.08 3.14 5.48
C SER A 150 18.21 1.63 5.71
N CYS A 151 18.47 0.87 4.66
CA CYS A 151 18.82 -0.55 4.79
C CYS A 151 20.31 -0.78 5.08
N THR A 152 21.10 0.26 5.09
CA THR A 152 22.53 0.21 5.43
C THR A 152 22.77 0.82 6.80
N PRO A 153 23.74 0.33 7.57
CA PRO A 153 24.11 0.95 8.83
C PRO A 153 24.78 2.30 8.59
N ASP A 154 24.73 3.18 9.60
CA ASP A 154 25.39 4.50 9.55
C ASP A 154 26.93 4.37 9.49
N ASP A 155 27.48 3.33 10.11
CA ASP A 155 28.90 3.02 10.01
C ASP A 155 29.17 2.17 8.76
N ASP A 156 29.86 2.76 7.79
CA ASP A 156 30.27 2.08 6.57
C ASP A 156 31.18 0.86 6.84
N ASN A 157 31.88 0.82 7.97
CA ASN A 157 32.75 -0.28 8.38
C ASN A 157 32.04 -1.36 9.21
N ALA A 158 30.74 -1.19 9.53
CA ALA A 158 30.00 -2.18 10.28
C ALA A 158 30.11 -3.57 9.59
N PRO A 159 30.44 -4.64 10.35
CA PRO A 159 30.58 -5.97 9.76
C PRO A 159 29.25 -6.52 9.23
N SER A 160 29.33 -7.49 8.32
CA SER A 160 28.18 -8.31 7.95
C SER A 160 28.13 -9.55 8.87
N PRO A 161 26.95 -9.96 9.35
CA PRO A 161 25.65 -9.29 9.24
C PRO A 161 25.56 -8.01 10.09
N TRP A 162 24.65 -7.10 9.71
CA TRP A 162 24.30 -5.91 10.50
C TRP A 162 22.80 -5.86 10.76
N GLU A 163 22.40 -5.09 11.76
CA GLU A 163 21.01 -4.85 12.10
C GLU A 163 20.66 -3.38 11.93
N ILE A 164 19.44 -3.14 11.51
CA ILE A 164 18.84 -1.80 11.50
C ILE A 164 17.54 -1.82 12.31
N VAL A 165 17.23 -0.67 12.92
CA VAL A 165 15.99 -0.47 13.65
C VAL A 165 15.15 0.56 12.92
N MET A 166 13.91 0.19 12.57
CA MET A 166 12.95 1.06 11.89
C MET A 166 11.69 1.21 12.73
N TYR A 167 11.06 2.36 12.57
CA TYR A 167 9.83 2.67 13.25
C TYR A 167 8.72 2.99 12.25
N PHE A 168 7.50 2.62 12.59
CA PHE A 168 6.31 2.84 11.77
C PHE A 168 5.19 3.39 12.63
N VAL A 169 4.45 4.36 12.10
CA VAL A 169 3.25 4.88 12.75
C VAL A 169 2.04 4.36 11.98
N THR A 170 1.10 3.78 12.71
CA THR A 170 -0.13 3.23 12.13
C THR A 170 -1.35 3.68 12.94
N PRO A 171 -2.54 3.72 12.35
CA PRO A 171 -3.78 3.81 13.13
C PRO A 171 -3.86 2.67 14.17
N GLU A 172 -4.53 2.90 15.31
CA GLU A 172 -4.70 1.87 16.35
C GLU A 172 -5.39 0.60 15.84
N SER A 173 -6.26 0.74 14.83
CA SER A 173 -6.98 -0.37 14.20
C SER A 173 -6.11 -1.25 13.29
N ALA A 174 -4.93 -0.78 12.89
CA ALA A 174 -4.05 -1.54 12.00
C ALA A 174 -3.51 -2.81 12.70
N ARG A 175 -3.42 -3.87 11.94
CA ARG A 175 -2.86 -5.16 12.37
C ARG A 175 -1.65 -5.47 11.49
N PRO A 176 -0.44 -5.13 11.93
CA PRO A 176 0.78 -5.43 11.19
C PRO A 176 0.91 -6.91 10.84
N GLU A 177 1.35 -7.20 9.62
CA GLU A 177 1.51 -8.57 9.10
C GLU A 177 2.92 -8.82 8.56
N ALA A 178 3.52 -7.84 7.88
CA ALA A 178 4.85 -7.97 7.32
C ALA A 178 5.57 -6.63 7.16
N VAL A 179 6.89 -6.67 7.14
CA VAL A 179 7.72 -5.55 6.65
C VAL A 179 8.09 -5.83 5.20
N ARG A 180 7.88 -4.85 4.32
CA ARG A 180 8.22 -4.90 2.90
C ARG A 180 9.47 -4.06 2.64
N ILE A 181 10.39 -4.62 1.87
CA ILE A 181 11.62 -3.94 1.43
C ILE A 181 11.65 -3.98 -0.08
N SER A 182 11.61 -2.82 -0.73
CA SER A 182 11.66 -2.70 -2.18
C SER A 182 12.80 -1.80 -2.64
N ARG A 183 13.25 -2.00 -3.87
CA ARG A 183 14.22 -1.15 -4.56
C ARG A 183 13.70 -0.85 -5.95
N GLY A 184 13.85 0.39 -6.39
CA GLY A 184 13.35 0.83 -7.69
C GLY A 184 13.88 0.03 -8.88
N LEU A 185 15.13 -0.46 -8.80
CA LEU A 185 15.76 -1.27 -9.86
C LEU A 185 15.32 -2.74 -9.87
N GLU A 186 14.65 -3.20 -8.82
CA GLU A 186 14.22 -4.60 -8.66
C GLU A 186 12.71 -4.78 -8.83
N LEU A 187 11.98 -3.67 -9.06
CA LEU A 187 10.54 -3.74 -9.29
C LEU A 187 10.21 -4.64 -10.49
N PRO A 188 9.15 -5.38 -10.44
CA PRO A 188 8.05 -5.37 -9.47
C PRO A 188 8.29 -6.20 -8.18
N ARG A 189 9.47 -6.82 -8.02
CA ARG A 189 9.78 -7.67 -6.86
C ARG A 189 10.08 -6.85 -5.61
N TYR A 190 9.72 -7.41 -4.45
CA TYR A 190 10.06 -6.88 -3.13
C TYR A 190 10.27 -8.01 -2.12
N ALA A 191 11.12 -7.80 -1.13
CA ALA A 191 11.26 -8.72 -0.01
C ALA A 191 10.11 -8.53 0.98
N ARG A 192 9.44 -9.63 1.37
CA ARG A 192 8.37 -9.64 2.38
C ARG A 192 8.84 -10.43 3.60
N LEU A 193 9.03 -9.71 4.70
CA LEU A 193 9.44 -10.25 6.00
C LEU A 193 8.20 -10.42 6.85
N GLU A 194 7.71 -11.64 6.97
CA GLU A 194 6.49 -11.98 7.70
C GLU A 194 6.74 -11.95 9.21
N MET A 195 5.73 -11.51 9.96
CA MET A 195 5.70 -11.60 11.41
C MET A 195 5.30 -13.01 11.81
N SER A 196 6.07 -13.65 12.67
CA SER A 196 5.80 -14.99 13.22
C SER A 196 4.90 -14.94 14.46
#